data_02daba4f12a03fef8eb5db4c6c8f4e19
#
_entry.id   02daba4f12a03fef8eb5db4c6c8f4e19
#
_cell.length_a   1.000
_cell.length_b   1.000
_cell.length_c   1.000
_cell.angle_alpha   90.00
_cell.angle_beta   90.00
_cell.angle_gamma   90.00
#
_symmetry.space_group_name_H-M   'P 1'
#
loop_
_entity.id
_entity.type
_entity.pdbx_description
1 polymer ?
#
loop_
_entity_poly.entity_id
_entity_poly.type
_entity_poly.pdbx_seq_one_letter_code
_entity_poly.pdbx_strand_id
1 'polypeptide(L)'
;MKRLSLLLFAALSACSSAPTSPPADPSQFGGRTQEQLRQSFGSPQRVAQLDRLVVYEYRNLRAPGSATPIYSFLIENERVIESTPGTLQLYREDGITKVKAESL
;
A
#
# COMPACT_ATOMS: atom_id res chain seq x y z
N MET A 1 1.39 -48.15 -19.59
CA MET A 1 1.48 -47.58 -19.28
C MET A 1 1.21 -46.78 -18.70
N LYS A 2 1.22 -46.66 -18.47
CA LYS A 2 1.21 -45.84 -17.98
C LYS A 2 1.06 -44.88 -17.35
N ARG A 3 1.14 -44.58 -17.03
CA ARG A 3 1.23 -43.71 -16.55
C ARG A 3 0.99 -42.78 -15.95
N LEU A 4 1.13 -42.58 -15.68
CA LEU A 4 1.16 -41.70 -15.18
C LEU A 4 0.97 -40.77 -14.62
N SER A 5 0.99 -40.59 -14.51
CA SER A 5 1.07 -39.58 -14.11
C SER A 5 0.81 -38.73 -13.50
N LEU A 6 0.96 -38.55 -13.28
CA LEU A 6 0.99 -37.62 -12.76
C LEU A 6 0.78 -36.72 -12.10
N LEU A 7 0.97 -36.56 -11.94
CA LEU A 7 1.02 -35.64 -11.41
C LEU A 7 0.84 -34.77 -10.80
N LEU A 8 1.00 -34.58 -10.63
CA LEU A 8 1.09 -33.66 -10.15
C LEU A 8 0.85 -32.78 -9.61
N PHE A 9 0.90 -32.68 -9.39
CA PHE A 9 0.97 -31.69 -8.93
C PHE A 9 0.77 -30.93 -8.32
N ALA A 10 0.85 -31.02 -8.17
CA ALA A 10 0.93 -30.19 -7.56
C ALA A 10 0.96 -29.42 -7.14
N ALA A 11 1.13 -29.28 -7.16
CA ALA A 11 1.46 -28.32 -6.68
C ALA A 11 1.21 -27.58 -6.25
N LEU A 12 1.21 -27.58 -6.12
CA LEU A 12 1.30 -26.66 -5.68
C LEU A 12 1.14 -25.92 -5.01
N SER A 13 1.28 -25.95 -4.97
CA SER A 13 1.39 -25.18 -4.31
C SER A 13 1.42 -24.46 -3.82
N ALA A 14 1.67 -24.40 -3.80
CA ALA A 14 1.94 -23.61 -3.24
C ALA A 14 1.83 -22.87 -2.83
N CYS A 15 1.90 -22.80 -2.80
CA CYS A 15 2.03 -21.97 -2.34
C CYS A 15 1.81 -21.37 -1.64
N SER A 16 1.92 -21.43 -1.46
CA SER A 16 1.84 -20.80 -0.77
C SER A 16 1.94 -20.25 -0.13
N SER A 17 2.18 -20.27 -0.10
CA SER A 17 2.40 -19.73 0.54
C SER A 17 2.32 -19.09 1.40
N ALA A 18 2.82 -19.22 1.80
CA ALA A 18 2.74 -18.61 2.82
C ALA A 18 2.90 -17.50 2.92
N PRO A 19 2.23 -17.08 3.07
CA PRO A 19 2.28 -15.83 3.12
C PRO A 19 2.65 -15.30 4.32
N THR A 20 3.50 -14.58 4.15
CA THR A 20 3.80 -13.65 5.05
C THR A 20 2.64 -12.78 5.24
N SER A 21 2.20 -12.63 6.37
CA SER A 21 1.22 -11.63 6.68
C SER A 21 1.80 -10.27 6.42
N PRO A 22 1.03 -9.38 5.85
CA PRO A 22 1.53 -8.02 5.71
C PRO A 22 1.77 -7.41 7.07
N PRO A 23 2.71 -6.50 7.19
CA PRO A 23 2.96 -5.85 8.46
C PRO A 23 1.73 -5.08 8.91
N ALA A 24 1.46 -5.09 10.20
CA ALA A 24 0.37 -4.31 10.75
C ALA A 24 0.74 -2.83 10.87
N ASP A 25 2.02 -2.54 10.83
CA ASP A 25 2.51 -1.17 10.95
C ASP A 25 2.47 -0.50 9.58
N PRO A 26 1.66 0.55 9.41
CA PRO A 26 1.56 1.19 8.10
C PRO A 26 2.87 1.79 7.62
N SER A 27 3.80 2.09 8.51
CA SER A 27 5.07 2.69 8.09
C SER A 27 5.98 1.68 7.38
N GLN A 28 5.63 0.41 7.40
CA GLN A 28 6.46 -0.63 6.79
C GLN A 28 5.97 -1.07 5.43
N PHE A 29 5.12 -0.27 4.80
CA PHE A 29 4.57 -0.64 3.50
C PHE A 29 5.35 -0.11 2.30
N GLY A 30 6.51 0.50 2.53
CA GLY A 30 7.32 0.98 1.42
C GLY A 30 7.65 -0.14 0.45
N GLY A 31 7.46 0.09 -0.84
CA GLY A 31 7.71 -0.90 -1.88
C GLY A 31 6.60 -1.90 -2.08
N ARG A 32 5.60 -1.94 -1.22
CA ARG A 32 4.46 -2.83 -1.39
C ARG A 32 3.51 -2.27 -2.43
N THR A 33 2.71 -3.15 -3.02
CA THR A 33 1.80 -2.72 -4.07
C THR A 33 0.56 -2.06 -3.49
N GLN A 34 -0.07 -1.25 -4.33
CA GLN A 34 -1.35 -0.64 -4.00
C GLN A 34 -2.38 -1.69 -3.62
N GLU A 35 -2.34 -2.83 -4.29
CA GLU A 35 -3.25 -3.93 -4.01
C GLU A 35 -3.01 -4.52 -2.62
N GLN A 36 -1.75 -4.71 -2.25
CA GLN A 36 -1.42 -5.21 -0.92
C GLN A 36 -1.87 -4.25 0.16
N LEU A 37 -1.78 -2.96 -0.11
CA LEU A 37 -2.22 -1.95 0.82
C LEU A 37 -3.72 -2.06 1.07
N ARG A 38 -4.49 -2.23 -0.01
CA ARG A 38 -5.94 -2.36 0.11
C ARG A 38 -6.35 -3.66 0.76
N GLN A 39 -5.59 -4.71 0.56
CA GLN A 39 -5.86 -5.98 1.23
C GLN A 39 -5.63 -5.89 2.73
N SER A 40 -4.68 -5.07 3.15
CA SER A 40 -4.35 -4.94 4.56
C SER A 40 -5.28 -3.98 5.30
N PHE A 41 -5.63 -2.87 4.66
CA PHE A 41 -6.35 -1.80 5.35
C PHE A 41 -7.70 -1.47 4.72
N GLY A 42 -8.05 -2.14 3.64
CA GLY A 42 -9.32 -1.88 2.98
C GLY A 42 -9.25 -0.68 2.06
N SER A 43 -10.40 -0.14 1.74
CA SER A 43 -10.48 1.01 0.86
C SER A 43 -10.13 2.28 1.62
N PRO A 44 -9.35 3.17 1.02
CA PRO A 44 -9.02 4.42 1.69
C PRO A 44 -10.25 5.33 1.75
N GLN A 45 -10.29 6.19 2.74
CA GLN A 45 -11.38 7.14 2.88
C GLN A 45 -11.21 8.32 1.93
N ARG A 46 -9.98 8.60 1.51
CA ARG A 46 -9.75 9.67 0.56
C ARG A 46 -8.68 9.24 -0.44
N VAL A 47 -8.93 9.53 -1.70
CA VAL A 47 -7.97 9.26 -2.77
C VAL A 47 -7.73 10.56 -3.51
N ALA A 48 -6.47 10.94 -3.66
CA ALA A 48 -6.09 12.09 -4.45
C ALA A 48 -5.14 11.62 -5.54
N GLN A 49 -5.25 12.22 -6.70
CA GLN A 49 -4.40 11.84 -7.82
C GLN A 49 -3.98 13.09 -8.58
N LEU A 50 -2.70 13.18 -8.90
CA LEU A 50 -2.17 14.26 -9.70
C LEU A 50 -0.99 13.70 -10.49
N ASP A 51 -1.09 13.76 -11.81
CA ASP A 51 -0.12 13.13 -12.70
C ASP A 51 -0.01 11.66 -12.38
N ARG A 52 1.18 11.15 -12.11
CA ARG A 52 1.37 9.75 -11.81
C ARG A 52 1.34 9.42 -10.32
N LEU A 53 1.11 10.43 -9.49
CA LEU A 53 1.11 10.24 -8.05
C LEU A 53 -0.30 10.05 -7.54
N VAL A 54 -0.46 9.12 -6.60
CA VAL A 54 -1.73 8.83 -5.96
C VAL A 54 -1.52 8.85 -4.46
N VAL A 55 -2.44 9.46 -3.74
CA VAL A 55 -2.42 9.43 -2.28
C VAL A 55 -3.62 8.65 -1.80
N TYR A 56 -3.38 7.65 -0.95
CA TYR A 56 -4.41 6.95 -0.21
C TYR A 56 -4.37 7.44 1.22
N GLU A 57 -5.46 8.00 1.69
CA GLU A 57 -5.54 8.47 3.07
C GLU A 57 -6.52 7.61 3.84
N TYR A 58 -6.05 7.05 4.95
CA TYR A 58 -6.84 6.22 5.84
C TYR A 58 -7.08 6.99 7.12
N ARG A 59 -8.33 7.11 7.52
CA ARG A 59 -8.69 7.97 8.65
C ARG A 59 -8.90 7.23 9.95
N ASN A 60 -8.77 5.91 9.93
CA ASN A 60 -8.84 5.12 11.15
C ASN A 60 -7.64 4.22 11.27
N LEU A 61 -6.49 4.72 10.86
CA LEU A 61 -5.27 3.96 10.86
C LEU A 61 -4.20 4.73 11.60
N ARG A 62 -3.85 4.24 12.79
CA ARG A 62 -2.89 4.91 13.65
C ARG A 62 -1.58 4.13 13.64
N ALA A 63 -0.50 4.80 13.30
CA ALA A 63 0.82 4.19 13.39
C ALA A 63 1.28 4.16 14.85
N PRO A 64 2.11 3.19 15.23
CA PRO A 64 2.66 3.18 16.57
C PRO A 64 3.36 4.49 16.88
N GLY A 65 3.04 5.08 18.02
CA GLY A 65 3.65 6.33 18.43
C GLY A 65 3.04 7.58 17.83
N SER A 66 2.04 7.44 16.96
CA SER A 66 1.42 8.59 16.32
C SER A 66 0.24 9.09 17.16
N ALA A 67 0.10 10.40 17.23
CA ALA A 67 -1.02 11.00 17.95
C ALA A 67 -2.28 11.10 17.09
N THR A 68 -2.16 10.97 15.79
CA THR A 68 -3.30 11.11 14.88
C THR A 68 -3.73 9.76 14.34
N PRO A 69 -5.05 9.52 14.21
CA PRO A 69 -5.52 8.28 13.58
C PRO A 69 -5.58 8.38 12.06
N ILE A 70 -4.87 9.31 11.47
CA ILE A 70 -4.84 9.49 10.02
C ILE A 70 -3.47 9.07 9.51
N TYR A 71 -3.47 8.29 8.44
CA TYR A 71 -2.22 7.84 7.83
C TYR A 71 -2.36 7.87 6.32
N SER A 72 -1.34 8.40 5.65
CA SER A 72 -1.38 8.57 4.20
C SER A 72 -0.23 7.85 3.53
N PHE A 73 -0.52 7.31 2.35
CA PHE A 73 0.45 6.59 1.54
C PHE A 73 0.57 7.28 0.19
N LEU A 74 1.80 7.52 -0.23
CA LEU A 74 2.07 8.06 -1.54
C LEU A 74 2.43 6.91 -2.47
N ILE A 75 1.74 6.83 -3.59
CA ILE A 75 1.84 5.70 -4.50
C ILE A 75 2.24 6.19 -5.88
N GLU A 76 3.20 5.52 -6.47
CA GLU A 76 3.62 5.78 -7.84
C GLU A 76 3.85 4.45 -8.52
N ASN A 77 3.34 4.28 -9.75
CA ASN A 77 3.44 3.03 -10.49
C ASN A 77 2.92 1.85 -9.66
N GLU A 78 1.80 2.09 -8.97
CA GLU A 78 1.10 1.05 -8.19
C GLU A 78 1.90 0.56 -6.99
N ARG A 79 2.93 1.27 -6.58
CA ARG A 79 3.72 0.90 -5.41
C ARG A 79 3.82 2.05 -4.44
N VAL A 80 3.81 1.70 -3.17
CA VAL A 80 3.97 2.68 -2.10
C VAL A 80 5.41 3.15 -2.09
N ILE A 81 5.62 4.44 -2.24
CA ILE A 81 6.96 5.01 -2.23
C ILE A 81 7.23 5.81 -0.97
N GLU A 82 6.17 6.22 -0.27
CA GLU A 82 6.34 7.01 0.94
C GLU A 82 5.08 6.91 1.78
N SER A 83 5.19 7.06 3.08
CA SER A 83 4.03 7.06 3.95
C SER A 83 4.32 7.92 5.17
N THR A 84 3.25 8.47 5.75
CA THR A 84 3.41 9.36 6.88
C THR A 84 2.10 9.46 7.67
N PRO A 85 2.17 9.64 8.98
CA PRO A 85 0.97 10.02 9.73
C PRO A 85 0.48 11.38 9.25
N GLY A 86 -0.83 11.56 9.23
CA GLY A 86 -1.43 12.81 8.80
C GLY A 86 -1.82 12.76 7.34
N THR A 87 -1.92 13.91 6.73
CA THR A 87 -2.42 14.06 5.37
C THR A 87 -1.31 14.43 4.41
N LEU A 88 -1.37 13.87 3.21
CA LEU A 88 -0.50 14.26 2.12
C LEU A 88 -1.33 15.01 1.08
N GLN A 89 -0.82 16.14 0.61
CA GLN A 89 -1.47 16.91 -0.43
C GLN A 89 -0.61 16.96 -1.67
N LEU A 90 -1.23 16.70 -2.81
CA LEU A 90 -0.57 16.80 -4.09
C LEU A 90 -0.86 18.17 -4.67
N TYR A 91 0.17 18.81 -5.22
CA TYR A 91 -0.02 20.11 -5.83
C TYR A 91 1.01 20.28 -6.95
N ARG A 92 0.79 21.29 -7.75
CA ARG A 92 1.69 21.56 -8.87
C ARG A 92 2.25 22.96 -8.71
N GLU A 93 3.56 23.06 -8.86
CA GLU A 93 4.24 24.34 -8.76
C GLU A 93 5.28 24.41 -9.85
N ASP A 94 5.23 25.45 -10.67
CA ASP A 94 6.16 25.62 -11.79
C ASP A 94 6.18 24.41 -12.72
N GLY A 95 5.00 23.84 -12.95
CA GLY A 95 4.89 22.68 -13.83
C GLY A 95 5.37 21.37 -13.23
N ILE A 96 5.78 21.37 -11.97
CA ILE A 96 6.30 20.20 -11.30
C ILE A 96 5.30 19.72 -10.25
N THR A 97 5.02 18.42 -10.26
CA THR A 97 4.14 17.82 -9.28
C THR A 97 4.89 17.63 -7.97
N LYS A 98 4.32 18.12 -6.89
CA LYS A 98 4.94 18.04 -5.57
C LYS A 98 3.97 17.50 -4.56
N VAL A 99 4.52 17.03 -3.44
CA VAL A 99 3.72 16.49 -2.35
C VAL A 99 4.10 17.23 -1.08
N LYS A 100 3.09 17.53 -0.26
CA LYS A 100 3.29 18.23 0.98
C LYS A 100 2.61 17.46 2.10
N ALA A 101 3.33 17.22 3.18
CA ALA A 101 2.79 16.53 4.34
C ALA A 101 2.21 17.56 5.30
N GLU A 102 1.03 17.26 5.81
CA GLU A 102 0.39 18.09 6.81
C GLU A 102 0.12 17.25 8.04
N SER A 103 0.67 17.66 9.15
CA SER A 103 0.39 17.00 10.41
C SER A 103 -0.90 17.54 10.97
N LEU A 104 -1.71 16.64 11.44
CA LEU A 104 -2.99 17.01 12.05
C LEU A 104 -2.99 16.71 13.53
#